data_e6072cdb7fdfc92cfb03219ba68ff43d
#
_entry.id   e6072cdb7fdfc92cfb03219ba68ff43d
#
_cell.length_a   1.000
_cell.length_b   1.000
_cell.length_c   1.000
_cell.angle_alpha   90.00
_cell.angle_beta   90.00
_cell.angle_gamma   90.00
#
_symmetry.space_group_name_H-M   'P 1'
#
loop_
_entity.id
_entity.type
_entity.pdbx_description
1 polymer ?
#
loop_
_entity_poly.entity_id
_entity_poly.type
_entity_poly.pdbx_seq_one_letter_code
_entity_poly.pdbx_strand_id
1 'polypeptide(L)'
;MNLYGEELASNRLAHTVSKPAAVCDRTIDPDLPEVPQADAPLASALPFNGTECVLYSLARLVEQRDRHTARHSERLAFSGVALGVAMRLDNASLLLLYVGGYLHDIGKVGIPDSVLFKPGKLTAEEWEIMRAHPVRGEEICHPLKSLRGVLPVIRHHHERWDGTGYPDGLRGTEIPLLARVLQVVDIYDALTHPRPYKHAYASAHALEILQEETGRGWRDPEIASLFIRIHKQMLAKIAAPHPGGAGLGTIGDSLRNLQTHLTQ
;
A
#
# COMPACT_ATOMS: atom_id res chain seq x y z
N MET A 1 14.38 -2.89 8.10
CA MET A 1 14.60 -1.68 8.88
C MET A 1 13.42 -0.74 8.70
N ASN A 2 12.96 -0.15 9.76
CA ASN A 2 11.58 0.32 9.88
C ASN A 2 11.47 1.76 9.39
N LEU A 3 11.06 1.99 8.13
CA LEU A 3 10.75 3.31 7.60
C LEU A 3 9.70 4.06 8.45
N TYR A 4 8.92 3.31 9.26
CA TYR A 4 7.79 3.80 10.04
C TYR A 4 8.00 3.77 11.56
N GLY A 5 9.05 3.13 12.08
CA GLY A 5 9.21 2.91 13.52
C GLY A 5 10.17 3.87 14.24
N GLU A 6 11.02 4.58 13.53
CA GLU A 6 12.06 5.40 14.16
C GLU A 6 11.57 6.80 14.53
N GLU A 7 10.58 7.35 13.82
CA GLU A 7 9.97 8.65 14.18
C GLU A 7 9.09 8.57 15.44
N LEU A 8 8.56 7.38 15.77
CA LEU A 8 7.75 7.20 16.99
C LEU A 8 8.58 7.11 18.28
N ALA A 9 9.85 6.72 18.17
CA ALA A 9 10.72 6.57 19.35
C ALA A 9 11.33 7.88 19.86
N SER A 10 11.37 8.92 19.04
CA SER A 10 12.02 10.21 19.39
C SER A 10 11.13 11.19 20.17
N ASN A 11 9.85 10.92 20.34
CA ASN A 11 8.89 11.90 20.91
C ASN A 11 8.12 11.37 22.12
N ARG A 12 8.78 10.53 22.98
CA ARG A 12 8.22 10.19 24.30
C ARG A 12 8.65 11.22 25.33
N LEU A 13 8.07 12.41 25.28
CA LEU A 13 7.99 13.31 26.45
C LEU A 13 6.70 14.13 26.38
N ALA A 14 5.85 13.85 27.38
CA ALA A 14 4.74 14.67 27.88
C ALA A 14 3.60 15.03 26.93
N HIS A 15 2.47 14.29 27.03
CA HIS A 15 1.18 14.95 27.17
C HIS A 15 0.19 13.99 27.88
N THR A 16 -0.43 14.52 28.91
CA THR A 16 -1.46 13.94 29.78
C THR A 16 -2.67 13.44 28.99
N VAL A 17 -3.06 12.20 29.28
CA VAL A 17 -4.20 11.51 28.70
C VAL A 17 -5.51 12.14 29.17
N SER A 18 -6.28 12.72 28.27
CA SER A 18 -7.70 13.01 28.43
C SER A 18 -8.52 11.77 28.02
N LYS A 19 -9.50 11.40 28.86
CA LYS A 19 -10.34 10.19 28.71
C LYS A 19 -11.08 10.16 27.36
N PRO A 20 -11.24 8.97 26.72
CA PRO A 20 -11.98 8.84 25.48
C PRO A 20 -13.50 8.99 25.71
N ALA A 21 -14.15 9.72 24.80
CA ALA A 21 -15.60 9.80 24.71
C ALA A 21 -16.17 8.48 24.20
N ALA A 22 -17.40 8.16 24.62
CA ALA A 22 -18.13 6.93 24.42
C ALA A 22 -18.20 6.47 22.95
N VAL A 23 -17.92 5.20 22.71
CA VAL A 23 -18.13 4.49 21.45
C VAL A 23 -19.63 4.49 21.13
N CYS A 24 -20.01 5.17 20.06
CA CYS A 24 -21.36 5.12 19.51
C CYS A 24 -21.51 3.85 18.66
N ASP A 25 -22.23 2.87 19.17
CA ASP A 25 -22.70 1.70 18.46
C ASP A 25 -23.73 2.16 17.41
N ARG A 26 -23.34 2.28 16.15
CA ARG A 26 -24.24 2.52 15.03
C ARG A 26 -24.23 1.30 14.12
N THR A 27 -25.35 0.59 14.13
CA THR A 27 -25.78 -0.39 13.15
C THR A 27 -25.49 0.05 11.73
N ILE A 28 -25.06 -0.91 10.93
CA ILE A 28 -24.78 -0.77 9.49
C ILE A 28 -25.96 -0.10 8.80
N ASP A 29 -25.71 1.01 8.13
CA ASP A 29 -26.68 1.73 7.32
C ASP A 29 -27.13 0.82 6.16
N PRO A 30 -28.41 0.43 6.09
CA PRO A 30 -28.93 -0.40 5.01
C PRO A 30 -29.04 0.32 3.66
N ASP A 31 -28.81 1.63 3.62
CA ASP A 31 -28.94 2.47 2.42
C ASP A 31 -27.61 2.71 1.68
N LEU A 32 -26.68 1.76 1.71
CA LEU A 32 -25.54 1.80 0.79
C LEU A 32 -26.08 1.64 -0.66
N PRO A 33 -25.91 2.66 -1.51
CA PRO A 33 -26.44 2.61 -2.87
C PRO A 33 -25.83 1.45 -3.65
N GLU A 34 -26.65 0.79 -4.46
CA GLU A 34 -26.25 -0.31 -5.34
C GLU A 34 -25.03 0.06 -6.19
N VAL A 35 -24.07 -0.86 -6.23
CA VAL A 35 -22.86 -0.75 -7.07
C VAL A 35 -23.32 -0.69 -8.53
N PRO A 36 -22.92 0.33 -9.33
CA PRO A 36 -23.22 0.36 -10.74
C PRO A 36 -22.71 -0.91 -11.41
N GLN A 37 -23.55 -1.54 -12.27
CA GLN A 37 -23.16 -2.72 -13.05
C GLN A 37 -21.88 -2.38 -13.84
N ALA A 38 -20.85 -3.20 -13.64
CA ALA A 38 -19.55 -3.05 -14.25
C ALA A 38 -19.65 -3.10 -15.78
N ASP A 39 -19.29 -2.03 -16.44
CA ASP A 39 -18.96 -2.04 -17.87
C ASP A 39 -17.80 -3.01 -18.09
N ALA A 40 -17.90 -3.83 -19.13
CA ALA A 40 -16.97 -4.83 -19.65
C ALA A 40 -15.91 -5.46 -18.70
N PRO A 41 -15.73 -6.78 -18.70
CA PRO A 41 -14.85 -7.45 -17.75
C PRO A 41 -13.39 -6.96 -17.89
N LEU A 42 -12.79 -6.62 -16.76
CA LEU A 42 -11.40 -6.11 -16.59
C LEU A 42 -10.35 -6.93 -17.37
N ALA A 43 -10.63 -8.17 -17.64
CA ALA A 43 -9.72 -9.11 -18.29
C ALA A 43 -9.48 -8.88 -19.79
N SER A 44 -10.34 -8.14 -20.47
CA SER A 44 -10.13 -7.81 -21.88
C SER A 44 -9.20 -6.60 -22.07
N ALA A 45 -8.88 -5.87 -20.98
CA ALA A 45 -8.13 -4.63 -21.01
C ALA A 45 -6.61 -4.79 -20.77
N LEU A 46 -6.11 -5.99 -20.47
CA LEU A 46 -4.71 -6.22 -20.13
C LEU A 46 -3.99 -7.15 -21.10
N PRO A 47 -3.33 -6.62 -22.11
CA PRO A 47 -2.24 -7.33 -22.75
C PRO A 47 -0.95 -7.12 -21.93
N PHE A 48 -0.77 -7.83 -20.80
CA PHE A 48 0.57 -7.97 -20.26
C PHE A 48 1.36 -8.82 -21.23
N ASN A 49 2.36 -8.21 -21.85
CA ASN A 49 3.32 -8.91 -22.68
C ASN A 49 4.39 -9.57 -21.79
N GLY A 50 5.25 -10.40 -22.37
CA GLY A 50 6.26 -11.12 -21.61
C GLY A 50 7.20 -10.24 -20.78
N THR A 51 7.36 -8.95 -21.12
CA THR A 51 8.22 -7.99 -20.43
C THR A 51 7.65 -7.62 -19.05
N GLU A 52 6.35 -7.44 -18.94
CA GLU A 52 5.72 -7.14 -17.66
C GLU A 52 5.77 -8.33 -16.70
N CYS A 53 5.64 -9.56 -17.22
CA CYS A 53 5.86 -10.77 -16.43
C CYS A 53 7.28 -10.84 -15.85
N VAL A 54 8.28 -10.39 -16.61
CA VAL A 54 9.66 -10.29 -16.13
C VAL A 54 9.79 -9.28 -15.00
N LEU A 55 9.17 -8.09 -15.13
CA LEU A 55 9.19 -7.07 -14.08
C LEU A 55 8.51 -7.55 -12.79
N TYR A 56 7.39 -8.25 -12.88
CA TYR A 56 6.76 -8.84 -11.70
C TYR A 56 7.66 -9.88 -11.03
N SER A 57 8.34 -10.71 -11.83
CA SER A 57 9.31 -11.67 -11.30
C SER A 57 10.48 -10.96 -10.62
N LEU A 58 10.98 -9.88 -11.20
CA LEU A 58 12.02 -9.05 -10.60
C LEU A 58 11.55 -8.38 -9.31
N ALA A 59 10.33 -7.81 -9.29
CA ALA A 59 9.77 -7.23 -8.08
C ALA A 59 9.68 -8.25 -6.94
N ARG A 60 9.26 -9.48 -7.23
CA ARG A 60 9.28 -10.59 -6.26
C ARG A 60 10.68 -10.96 -5.80
N LEU A 61 11.69 -10.94 -6.69
CA LEU A 61 13.08 -11.17 -6.30
C LEU A 61 13.61 -10.04 -5.40
N VAL A 62 13.26 -8.77 -5.70
CA VAL A 62 13.59 -7.62 -4.85
C VAL A 62 12.96 -7.78 -3.48
N GLU A 63 11.69 -8.17 -3.41
CA GLU A 63 10.98 -8.46 -2.17
C GLU A 63 11.64 -9.61 -1.38
N GLN A 64 12.05 -10.69 -2.05
CA GLN A 64 12.75 -11.81 -1.41
C GLN A 64 14.14 -11.41 -0.90
N ARG A 65 14.82 -10.50 -1.61
CA ARG A 65 16.08 -9.92 -1.18
C ARG A 65 15.91 -9.06 0.06
N ASP A 66 14.86 -8.26 0.12
CA ASP A 66 14.47 -7.48 1.31
C ASP A 66 13.80 -8.41 2.33
N ARG A 67 14.58 -9.28 2.98
CA ARG A 67 14.21 -10.41 3.88
C ARG A 67 13.00 -10.17 4.83
N HIS A 68 12.32 -9.06 4.69
CA HIS A 68 11.38 -8.53 5.66
C HIS A 68 9.91 -8.79 5.34
N THR A 69 9.57 -9.24 4.13
CA THR A 69 8.22 -9.07 3.66
C THR A 69 7.70 -10.19 2.74
N ALA A 70 7.94 -11.45 3.07
CA ALA A 70 7.33 -12.52 2.28
C ALA A 70 5.84 -12.22 2.01
N ARG A 71 5.47 -12.06 0.73
CA ARG A 71 4.14 -11.75 0.22
C ARG A 71 3.61 -10.33 0.58
N HIS A 72 4.48 -9.38 0.93
CA HIS A 72 4.08 -7.99 1.21
C HIS A 72 3.47 -7.34 -0.04
N SER A 73 4.16 -7.39 -1.17
CA SER A 73 3.68 -6.83 -2.43
C SER A 73 2.33 -7.40 -2.85
N GLU A 74 2.11 -8.70 -2.62
CA GLU A 74 0.84 -9.37 -2.88
C GLU A 74 -0.26 -8.83 -1.94
N ARG A 75 0.01 -8.75 -0.63
CA ARG A 75 -0.95 -8.20 0.34
C ARG A 75 -1.29 -6.73 0.04
N LEU A 76 -0.29 -5.92 -0.35
CA LEU A 76 -0.53 -4.55 -0.76
C LEU A 76 -1.41 -4.45 -2.00
N ALA A 77 -1.14 -5.26 -3.02
CA ALA A 77 -1.94 -5.30 -4.24
C ALA A 77 -3.41 -5.59 -3.92
N PHE A 78 -3.67 -6.64 -3.12
CA PHE A 78 -5.03 -7.01 -2.75
C PHE A 78 -5.71 -5.99 -1.82
N SER A 79 -5.00 -5.50 -0.82
CA SER A 79 -5.53 -4.51 0.11
C SER A 79 -5.80 -3.16 -0.56
N GLY A 80 -4.92 -2.74 -1.49
CA GLY A 80 -5.11 -1.53 -2.29
C GLY A 80 -6.36 -1.63 -3.16
N VAL A 81 -6.55 -2.76 -3.85
CA VAL A 81 -7.76 -3.00 -4.66
C VAL A 81 -9.00 -3.03 -3.78
N ALA A 82 -8.98 -3.72 -2.64
CA ALA A 82 -10.13 -3.81 -1.74
C ALA A 82 -10.55 -2.42 -1.20
N LEU A 83 -9.57 -1.58 -0.82
CA LEU A 83 -9.82 -0.21 -0.41
C LEU A 83 -10.33 0.63 -1.60
N GLY A 84 -9.76 0.45 -2.80
CA GLY A 84 -10.22 1.10 -4.03
C GLY A 84 -11.67 0.76 -4.39
N VAL A 85 -12.08 -0.51 -4.23
CA VAL A 85 -13.48 -0.94 -4.41
C VAL A 85 -14.40 -0.22 -3.42
N ALA A 86 -14.00 -0.14 -2.14
CA ALA A 86 -14.76 0.58 -1.13
C ALA A 86 -14.85 2.09 -1.41
N MET A 87 -13.87 2.66 -2.11
CA MET A 87 -13.84 4.03 -2.61
C MET A 87 -14.63 4.20 -3.93
N ARG A 88 -15.17 3.13 -4.51
CA ARG A 88 -15.85 3.11 -5.80
C ARG A 88 -14.97 3.58 -6.97
N LEU A 89 -13.70 3.27 -6.93
CA LEU A 89 -12.79 3.56 -8.04
C LEU A 89 -13.14 2.70 -9.25
N ASP A 90 -12.88 3.24 -10.44
CA ASP A 90 -13.07 2.52 -11.70
C ASP A 90 -12.06 1.37 -11.87
N ASN A 91 -12.36 0.48 -12.81
CA ASN A 91 -11.56 -0.70 -13.07
C ASN A 91 -10.11 -0.38 -13.47
N ALA A 92 -9.88 0.72 -14.19
CA ALA A 92 -8.54 1.15 -14.56
C ALA A 92 -7.72 1.55 -13.33
N SER A 93 -8.31 2.29 -12.40
CA SER A 93 -7.71 2.66 -11.14
C SER A 93 -7.42 1.45 -10.24
N LEU A 94 -8.35 0.49 -10.17
CA LEU A 94 -8.15 -0.76 -9.41
C LEU A 94 -6.98 -1.57 -9.96
N LEU A 95 -6.84 -1.61 -11.28
CA LEU A 95 -5.70 -2.25 -11.91
C LEU A 95 -4.40 -1.55 -11.56
N LEU A 96 -4.35 -0.22 -11.61
CA LEU A 96 -3.17 0.56 -11.27
C LEU A 96 -2.79 0.37 -9.79
N LEU A 97 -3.76 0.23 -8.87
CA LEU A 97 -3.51 -0.14 -7.47
C LEU A 97 -2.89 -1.52 -7.35
N TYR A 98 -3.41 -2.50 -8.10
CA TYR A 98 -2.88 -3.85 -8.11
C TYR A 98 -1.42 -3.87 -8.58
N VAL A 99 -1.15 -3.26 -9.73
CA VAL A 99 0.19 -3.14 -10.31
C VAL A 99 1.13 -2.36 -9.40
N GLY A 100 0.65 -1.25 -8.85
CA GLY A 100 1.39 -0.42 -7.90
C GLY A 100 1.78 -1.17 -6.63
N GLY A 101 0.88 -1.98 -6.09
CA GLY A 101 1.17 -2.83 -4.94
C GLY A 101 2.35 -3.76 -5.16
N TYR A 102 2.48 -4.32 -6.38
CA TYR A 102 3.62 -5.18 -6.72
C TYR A 102 4.89 -4.41 -7.03
N LEU A 103 4.81 -3.24 -7.67
CA LEU A 103 5.97 -2.56 -8.25
C LEU A 103 6.46 -1.34 -7.44
N HIS A 104 5.74 -0.91 -6.37
CA HIS A 104 6.11 0.31 -5.64
C HIS A 104 7.56 0.33 -5.18
N ASP A 105 8.06 -0.81 -4.74
CA ASP A 105 9.40 -1.00 -4.17
C ASP A 105 10.44 -1.54 -5.17
N ILE A 106 10.13 -1.68 -6.47
CA ILE A 106 11.04 -2.25 -7.48
C ILE A 106 12.39 -1.52 -7.53
N GLY A 107 12.41 -0.22 -7.24
CA GLY A 107 13.62 0.60 -7.23
C GLY A 107 14.61 0.23 -6.13
N LYS A 108 14.23 -0.56 -5.14
CA LYS A 108 15.15 -1.12 -4.12
C LYS A 108 16.22 -2.04 -4.74
N VAL A 109 16.02 -2.50 -5.98
CA VAL A 109 17.07 -3.22 -6.72
C VAL A 109 18.38 -2.42 -6.82
N GLY A 110 18.27 -1.09 -6.89
CA GLY A 110 19.40 -0.17 -6.97
C GLY A 110 19.97 0.27 -5.61
N ILE A 111 19.42 -0.21 -4.49
CA ILE A 111 19.92 0.13 -3.15
C ILE A 111 21.07 -0.84 -2.78
N PRO A 112 22.26 -0.34 -2.36
CA PRO A 112 23.36 -1.16 -1.93
C PRO A 112 22.99 -2.03 -0.72
N ASP A 113 23.54 -3.26 -0.67
CA ASP A 113 23.30 -4.22 0.43
C ASP A 113 23.70 -3.64 1.79
N SER A 114 24.77 -2.85 1.84
CA SER A 114 25.24 -2.19 3.06
C SER A 114 24.22 -1.22 3.66
N VAL A 115 23.33 -0.66 2.84
CA VAL A 115 22.23 0.22 3.27
C VAL A 115 20.96 -0.59 3.48
N LEU A 116 20.60 -1.45 2.51
CA LEU A 116 19.35 -2.20 2.55
C LEU A 116 19.29 -3.18 3.74
N PHE A 117 20.42 -3.80 4.09
CA PHE A 117 20.50 -4.80 5.17
C PHE A 117 21.24 -4.30 6.41
N LYS A 118 21.44 -2.98 6.52
CA LYS A 118 22.15 -2.44 7.67
C LYS A 118 21.44 -2.80 8.98
N PRO A 119 22.12 -3.47 9.92
CA PRO A 119 21.57 -3.70 11.25
C PRO A 119 21.62 -2.37 12.02
N GLY A 120 20.47 -1.80 12.35
CA GLY A 120 20.38 -0.55 13.11
C GLY A 120 19.94 0.64 12.25
N LYS A 121 20.14 1.86 12.75
CA LYS A 121 19.68 3.09 12.11
C LYS A 121 20.52 3.47 10.90
N LEU A 122 19.88 3.97 9.86
CA LEU A 122 20.58 4.59 8.73
C LEU A 122 21.15 5.95 9.15
N THR A 123 22.33 6.31 8.65
CA THR A 123 22.83 7.68 8.72
C THR A 123 22.02 8.60 7.79
N ALA A 124 22.24 9.90 7.86
CA ALA A 124 21.56 10.85 6.97
C ALA A 124 21.87 10.55 5.49
N GLU A 125 23.14 10.24 5.17
CA GLU A 125 23.60 9.90 3.83
C GLU A 125 22.98 8.59 3.33
N GLU A 126 22.89 7.57 4.20
CA GLU A 126 22.24 6.29 3.87
C GLU A 126 20.73 6.46 3.68
N TRP A 127 20.10 7.38 4.42
CA TRP A 127 18.71 7.76 4.22
C TRP A 127 18.48 8.37 2.85
N GLU A 128 19.35 9.25 2.36
CA GLU A 128 19.24 9.80 1.01
C GLU A 128 19.34 8.70 -0.05
N ILE A 129 20.23 7.72 0.15
CA ILE A 129 20.31 6.54 -0.74
C ILE A 129 19.01 5.74 -0.73
N MET A 130 18.44 5.50 0.47
CA MET A 130 17.19 4.76 0.61
C MET A 130 16.01 5.51 -0.03
N ARG A 131 15.90 6.81 0.21
CA ARG A 131 14.82 7.66 -0.34
C ARG A 131 14.83 7.76 -1.88
N ALA A 132 15.89 7.35 -2.52
CA ALA A 132 15.97 7.37 -4.00
C ALA A 132 15.18 6.20 -4.65
N HIS A 133 14.71 5.17 -3.88
CA HIS A 133 14.08 4.01 -4.51
C HIS A 133 12.77 4.32 -5.26
N PRO A 134 11.89 5.29 -4.86
CA PRO A 134 10.71 5.59 -5.65
C PRO A 134 11.05 6.17 -7.03
N VAL A 135 12.03 7.08 -7.07
CA VAL A 135 12.53 7.67 -8.34
C VAL A 135 13.15 6.60 -9.24
N ARG A 136 14.00 5.73 -8.67
CA ARG A 136 14.60 4.60 -9.40
C ARG A 136 13.55 3.61 -9.89
N GLY A 137 12.50 3.37 -9.10
CA GLY A 137 11.38 2.52 -9.48
C GLY A 137 10.63 3.08 -10.69
N GLU A 138 10.37 4.38 -10.69
CA GLU A 138 9.81 5.09 -11.84
C GLU A 138 10.72 4.95 -13.07
N GLU A 139 12.02 5.21 -12.94
CA GLU A 139 12.99 5.10 -14.03
C GLU A 139 13.03 3.69 -14.65
N ILE A 140 12.99 2.63 -13.82
CA ILE A 140 12.96 1.24 -14.27
C ILE A 140 11.68 0.95 -15.07
N CYS A 141 10.54 1.45 -14.63
CA CYS A 141 9.24 1.18 -15.26
C CYS A 141 8.93 2.11 -16.44
N HIS A 142 9.54 3.30 -16.50
CA HIS A 142 9.26 4.35 -17.49
C HIS A 142 9.34 3.89 -18.97
N PRO A 143 10.31 3.03 -19.38
CA PRO A 143 10.40 2.59 -20.78
C PRO A 143 9.18 1.79 -21.24
N LEU A 144 8.40 1.23 -20.32
CA LEU A 144 7.25 0.40 -20.64
C LEU A 144 5.97 1.24 -20.73
N LYS A 145 5.44 1.40 -21.94
CA LYS A 145 4.26 2.24 -22.20
C LYS A 145 3.03 1.79 -21.41
N SER A 146 2.86 0.47 -21.20
CA SER A 146 1.77 -0.12 -20.42
C SER A 146 1.81 0.24 -18.94
N LEU A 147 2.97 0.62 -18.40
CA LEU A 147 3.15 0.99 -17.01
C LEU A 147 3.07 2.51 -16.74
N ARG A 148 2.86 3.34 -17.77
CA ARG A 148 2.81 4.80 -17.59
C ARG A 148 1.80 5.26 -16.56
N GLY A 149 0.65 4.62 -16.49
CA GLY A 149 -0.40 4.96 -15.51
C GLY A 149 -0.02 4.67 -14.07
N VAL A 150 0.90 3.72 -13.82
CA VAL A 150 1.32 3.34 -12.46
C VAL A 150 2.54 4.13 -11.98
N LEU A 151 3.28 4.81 -12.86
CA LEU A 151 4.49 5.56 -12.48
C LEU A 151 4.23 6.57 -11.35
N PRO A 152 3.13 7.34 -11.35
CA PRO A 152 2.84 8.25 -10.24
C PRO A 152 2.63 7.53 -8.90
N VAL A 153 2.12 6.30 -8.92
CA VAL A 153 1.96 5.49 -7.70
C VAL A 153 3.33 5.05 -7.18
N ILE A 154 4.20 4.54 -8.06
CA ILE A 154 5.56 4.12 -7.71
C ILE A 154 6.37 5.29 -7.17
N ARG A 155 6.31 6.47 -7.81
CA ARG A 155 7.09 7.64 -7.42
C ARG A 155 6.64 8.23 -6.09
N HIS A 156 5.33 8.31 -5.83
CA HIS A 156 4.78 9.14 -4.74
C HIS A 156 4.20 8.36 -3.56
N HIS A 157 4.44 7.04 -3.46
CA HIS A 157 3.91 6.24 -2.34
C HIS A 157 4.51 6.58 -0.97
N HIS A 158 5.57 7.38 -0.92
CA HIS A 158 6.17 7.89 0.31
C HIS A 158 5.94 9.40 0.55
N GLU A 159 5.11 10.04 -0.27
CA GLU A 159 4.69 11.40 0.03
C GLU A 159 3.81 11.44 1.28
N ARG A 160 3.81 12.56 1.98
CA ARG A 160 2.96 12.78 3.15
C ARG A 160 1.96 13.89 2.89
N TRP A 161 0.76 13.74 3.41
CA TRP A 161 -0.32 14.69 3.21
C TRP A 161 0.05 16.13 3.60
N ASP A 162 0.93 16.31 4.60
CA ASP A 162 1.44 17.60 5.05
C ASP A 162 2.61 18.15 4.20
N GLY A 163 3.09 17.40 3.19
CA GLY A 163 4.22 17.77 2.34
C GLY A 163 5.60 17.46 2.93
N THR A 164 5.67 16.74 4.06
CA THR A 164 6.97 16.34 4.67
C THR A 164 7.49 15.01 4.10
N GLY A 165 6.80 14.45 3.11
CA GLY A 165 7.16 13.22 2.43
C GLY A 165 8.30 13.38 1.41
N TYR A 166 8.49 12.37 0.59
CA TYR A 166 9.48 12.36 -0.49
C TYR A 166 8.97 11.53 -1.68
N PRO A 167 9.51 11.71 -2.92
CA PRO A 167 10.70 12.50 -3.28
C PRO A 167 10.43 13.98 -3.56
N ASP A 168 9.19 14.37 -3.88
CA ASP A 168 8.88 15.70 -4.42
C ASP A 168 8.27 16.67 -3.40
N GLY A 169 7.91 16.17 -2.19
CA GLY A 169 7.29 16.97 -1.13
C GLY A 169 5.88 17.45 -1.48
N LEU A 170 5.13 16.67 -2.24
CA LEU A 170 3.75 16.97 -2.64
C LEU A 170 2.84 17.05 -1.42
N ARG A 171 1.84 17.94 -1.47
CA ARG A 171 0.95 18.21 -0.34
C ARG A 171 -0.51 17.96 -0.67
N GLY A 172 -1.22 17.33 0.22
CA GLY A 172 -2.67 17.16 0.10
C GLY A 172 -3.06 16.43 -1.18
N THR A 173 -3.93 17.05 -1.98
CA THR A 173 -4.43 16.50 -3.24
C THR A 173 -3.45 16.59 -4.41
N GLU A 174 -2.30 17.23 -4.25
CA GLU A 174 -1.22 17.16 -5.23
C GLU A 174 -0.64 15.74 -5.31
N ILE A 175 -0.71 15.00 -4.18
CA ILE A 175 -0.33 13.59 -4.16
C ILE A 175 -1.35 12.79 -4.97
N PRO A 176 -0.93 12.00 -5.97
CA PRO A 176 -1.85 11.16 -6.75
C PRO A 176 -2.74 10.29 -5.87
N LEU A 177 -4.03 10.23 -6.17
CA LEU A 177 -5.02 9.52 -5.33
C LEU A 177 -4.59 8.08 -5.04
N LEU A 178 -4.14 7.34 -6.06
CA LEU A 178 -3.76 5.94 -5.91
C LEU A 178 -2.50 5.75 -5.05
N ALA A 179 -1.58 6.73 -5.05
CA ALA A 179 -0.43 6.73 -4.14
C ALA A 179 -0.88 6.93 -2.69
N ARG A 180 -1.85 7.82 -2.42
CA ARG A 180 -2.44 8.00 -1.08
C ARG A 180 -3.15 6.75 -0.59
N VAL A 181 -3.86 6.04 -1.48
CA VAL A 181 -4.50 4.75 -1.16
C VAL A 181 -3.45 3.69 -0.81
N LEU A 182 -2.43 3.54 -1.65
CA LEU A 182 -1.37 2.54 -1.42
C LEU A 182 -0.62 2.80 -0.11
N GLN A 183 -0.34 4.07 0.20
CA GLN A 183 0.34 4.48 1.43
C GLN A 183 -0.40 4.02 2.70
N VAL A 184 -1.73 4.12 2.75
CA VAL A 184 -2.52 3.71 3.92
C VAL A 184 -2.44 2.20 4.13
N VAL A 185 -2.53 1.41 3.07
CA VAL A 185 -2.44 -0.06 3.18
C VAL A 185 -1.02 -0.53 3.45
N ASP A 186 0.00 0.16 2.90
CA ASP A 186 1.42 -0.16 3.12
C ASP A 186 1.80 0.03 4.60
N ILE A 187 1.44 1.16 5.22
CA ILE A 187 1.76 1.36 6.62
C ILE A 187 1.08 0.34 7.53
N TYR A 188 -0.19 0.02 7.26
CA TYR A 188 -0.90 -1.00 8.03
C TYR A 188 -0.23 -2.37 7.89
N ASP A 189 0.12 -2.80 6.67
CA ASP A 189 0.85 -4.05 6.44
C ASP A 189 2.21 -4.05 7.14
N ALA A 190 2.96 -2.96 7.05
CA ALA A 190 4.25 -2.80 7.72
C ALA A 190 4.15 -2.86 9.25
N LEU A 191 3.03 -2.46 9.83
CA LEU A 191 2.79 -2.51 11.27
C LEU A 191 2.34 -3.90 11.73
N THR A 192 1.54 -4.61 10.95
CA THR A 192 0.87 -5.87 11.35
C THR A 192 1.64 -7.12 10.98
N HIS A 193 2.73 -7.02 10.19
CA HIS A 193 3.57 -8.16 9.84
C HIS A 193 4.94 -8.08 10.50
N PRO A 194 5.51 -9.24 10.93
CA PRO A 194 6.81 -9.26 11.59
C PRO A 194 7.92 -8.86 10.61
N ARG A 195 8.89 -8.10 11.11
CA ARG A 195 10.13 -7.77 10.42
C ARG A 195 11.31 -8.22 11.32
N PRO A 196 12.52 -8.50 10.81
CA PRO A 196 13.62 -9.06 11.61
C PRO A 196 13.93 -8.31 12.89
N TYR A 197 13.64 -7.01 12.92
CA TYR A 197 13.95 -6.14 14.07
C TYR A 197 12.68 -5.63 14.76
N LYS A 198 11.47 -6.13 14.39
CA LYS A 198 10.21 -5.66 14.94
C LYS A 198 9.17 -6.77 14.95
N HIS A 199 8.61 -7.01 16.13
CA HIS A 199 7.42 -7.86 16.25
C HIS A 199 6.21 -7.18 15.57
N ALA A 200 5.31 -8.01 15.02
CA ALA A 200 4.05 -7.52 14.51
C ALA A 200 3.22 -6.89 15.64
N TYR A 201 2.63 -5.75 15.37
CA TYR A 201 1.63 -5.19 16.27
C TYR A 201 0.28 -5.89 16.08
N ALA A 202 -0.50 -5.94 17.15
CA ALA A 202 -1.90 -6.31 17.03
C ALA A 202 -2.63 -5.30 16.11
N SER A 203 -3.61 -5.79 15.35
CA SER A 203 -4.39 -4.95 14.41
C SER A 203 -4.94 -3.69 15.07
N ALA A 204 -5.48 -3.78 16.29
CA ALA A 204 -6.00 -2.62 17.02
C ALA A 204 -4.93 -1.54 17.23
N HIS A 205 -3.74 -1.94 17.66
CA HIS A 205 -2.63 -1.00 17.88
C HIS A 205 -2.10 -0.41 16.56
N ALA A 206 -2.07 -1.17 15.49
CA ALA A 206 -1.71 -0.65 14.17
C ALA A 206 -2.69 0.43 13.68
N LEU A 207 -3.99 0.28 13.98
CA LEU A 207 -4.99 1.30 13.65
C LEU A 207 -4.87 2.56 14.53
N GLU A 208 -4.52 2.41 15.81
CA GLU A 208 -4.21 3.55 16.69
C GLU A 208 -3.04 4.36 16.12
N ILE A 209 -1.95 3.69 15.69
CA ILE A 209 -0.81 4.35 15.06
C ILE A 209 -1.24 5.07 13.76
N LEU A 210 -2.02 4.40 12.91
CA LEU A 210 -2.53 5.02 11.68
C LEU A 210 -3.37 6.26 11.98
N GLN A 211 -4.19 6.22 13.03
CA GLN A 211 -5.00 7.35 13.47
C GLN A 211 -4.14 8.51 14.00
N GLU A 212 -3.10 8.20 14.78
CA GLU A 212 -2.12 9.19 15.25
C GLU A 212 -1.38 9.86 14.10
N GLU A 213 -0.89 9.09 13.11
CA GLU A 213 -0.21 9.62 11.93
C GLU A 213 -1.16 10.50 11.08
N THR A 214 -2.44 10.12 10.98
CA THR A 214 -3.46 10.93 10.32
C THR A 214 -3.67 12.26 11.08
N GLY A 215 -3.74 12.21 12.40
CA GLY A 215 -3.85 13.40 13.24
C GLY A 215 -2.64 14.35 13.14
N ARG A 216 -1.45 13.80 12.83
CA ARG A 216 -0.24 14.59 12.55
C ARG A 216 -0.21 15.19 11.13
N GLY A 217 -1.17 14.86 10.29
CA GLY A 217 -1.21 15.28 8.91
C GLY A 217 -0.36 14.45 7.95
N TRP A 218 0.07 13.25 8.33
CA TRP A 218 0.92 12.42 7.46
C TRP A 218 0.11 11.61 6.43
N ARG A 219 -1.15 11.33 6.72
CA ARG A 219 -2.03 10.52 5.88
C ARG A 219 -3.25 11.30 5.45
N ASP A 220 -3.79 10.94 4.29
CA ASP A 220 -5.07 11.45 3.84
C ASP A 220 -6.16 11.07 4.84
N PRO A 221 -6.85 12.04 5.49
CA PRO A 221 -7.78 11.77 6.57
C PRO A 221 -9.03 11.01 6.11
N GLU A 222 -9.48 11.22 4.88
CA GLU A 222 -10.68 10.56 4.34
C GLU A 222 -10.38 9.09 4.04
N ILE A 223 -9.23 8.82 3.38
CA ILE A 223 -8.80 7.46 3.05
C ILE A 223 -8.48 6.68 4.32
N ALA A 224 -7.76 7.26 5.26
CA ALA A 224 -7.41 6.62 6.52
C ALA A 224 -8.67 6.30 7.35
N SER A 225 -9.62 7.23 7.45
CA SER A 225 -10.89 7.01 8.16
C SER A 225 -11.73 5.91 7.52
N LEU A 226 -11.80 5.87 6.18
CA LEU A 226 -12.48 4.80 5.47
C LEU A 226 -11.82 3.45 5.77
N PHE A 227 -10.50 3.35 5.63
CA PHE A 227 -9.75 2.13 5.90
C PHE A 227 -9.99 1.62 7.33
N ILE A 228 -9.87 2.49 8.35
CA ILE A 228 -10.11 2.14 9.75
C ILE A 228 -11.52 1.57 9.95
N ARG A 229 -12.52 2.14 9.28
CA ARG A 229 -13.91 1.68 9.38
C ARG A 229 -14.14 0.29 8.77
N ILE A 230 -13.53 -0.01 7.62
CA ILE A 230 -13.82 -1.22 6.84
C ILE A 230 -12.78 -2.34 7.01
N HIS A 231 -11.63 -2.09 7.65
CA HIS A 231 -10.46 -3.00 7.62
C HIS A 231 -10.80 -4.45 8.01
N LYS A 232 -11.65 -4.68 9.03
CA LYS A 232 -12.01 -6.04 9.47
C LYS A 232 -12.72 -6.83 8.37
N GLN A 233 -13.70 -6.21 7.71
CA GLN A 233 -14.45 -6.83 6.61
C GLN A 233 -13.56 -7.04 5.40
N MET A 234 -12.73 -6.04 5.09
CA MET A 234 -11.78 -6.07 3.99
C MET A 234 -10.78 -7.23 4.16
N LEU A 235 -10.15 -7.33 5.33
CA LEU A 235 -9.16 -8.39 5.62
C LEU A 235 -9.81 -9.79 5.64
N ALA A 236 -11.02 -9.92 6.17
CA ALA A 236 -11.76 -11.18 6.16
C ALA A 236 -12.03 -11.65 4.72
N LYS A 237 -12.39 -10.74 3.83
CA LYS A 237 -12.60 -11.02 2.39
C LYS A 237 -11.29 -11.40 1.69
N ILE A 238 -10.18 -10.73 1.98
CA ILE A 238 -8.87 -11.06 1.39
C ILE A 238 -8.34 -12.41 1.89
N ALA A 239 -8.59 -12.75 3.17
CA ALA A 239 -8.13 -14.00 3.77
C ALA A 239 -8.96 -15.23 3.35
N ALA A 240 -10.15 -15.03 2.77
CA ALA A 240 -10.99 -16.13 2.31
C ALA A 240 -10.28 -16.92 1.18
N PRO A 241 -10.40 -18.26 1.13
CA PRO A 241 -9.79 -19.06 0.10
C PRO A 241 -10.26 -18.60 -1.28
N HIS A 242 -9.34 -18.10 -2.10
CA HIS A 242 -9.66 -17.76 -3.49
C HIS A 242 -9.53 -19.02 -4.35
N PRO A 243 -10.49 -19.31 -5.24
CA PRO A 243 -10.46 -20.48 -6.12
C PRO A 243 -9.39 -20.44 -7.23
N GLY A 244 -8.41 -19.56 -7.12
CA GLY A 244 -7.27 -19.43 -8.00
C GLY A 244 -5.99 -19.50 -7.19
N GLY A 245 -5.64 -20.70 -6.70
CA GLY A 245 -4.40 -20.90 -5.91
C GLY A 245 -3.15 -20.38 -6.62
N ALA A 246 -2.13 -20.10 -5.84
CA ALA A 246 -0.77 -19.57 -6.06
C ALA A 246 -0.02 -19.96 -7.37
N GLY A 247 -0.71 -19.97 -8.50
CA GLY A 247 -0.13 -20.05 -9.84
C GLY A 247 -0.17 -18.67 -10.48
N LEU A 248 0.77 -18.39 -11.36
CA LEU A 248 0.77 -17.26 -12.29
C LEU A 248 -0.45 -17.34 -13.26
N GLY A 249 -1.65 -17.53 -12.72
CA GLY A 249 -2.89 -17.21 -13.42
C GLY A 249 -2.79 -15.75 -13.83
N THR A 250 -3.28 -15.41 -14.99
CA THR A 250 -3.16 -14.04 -15.51
C THR A 250 -3.60 -13.07 -14.39
N ILE A 251 -2.87 -11.98 -14.22
CA ILE A 251 -3.21 -10.90 -13.27
C ILE A 251 -4.70 -10.53 -13.41
N GLY A 252 -5.24 -10.58 -14.64
CA GLY A 252 -6.65 -10.39 -14.92
C GLY A 252 -7.57 -11.42 -14.26
N ASP A 253 -7.16 -12.68 -14.11
CA ASP A 253 -7.96 -13.71 -13.45
C ASP A 253 -7.98 -13.47 -11.93
N SER A 254 -6.84 -13.10 -11.37
CA SER A 254 -6.73 -12.75 -9.94
C SER A 254 -7.58 -11.53 -9.58
N LEU A 255 -7.58 -10.50 -10.41
CA LEU A 255 -8.40 -9.28 -10.22
C LEU A 255 -9.90 -9.57 -10.39
N ARG A 256 -10.32 -10.36 -11.41
CA ARG A 256 -11.72 -10.76 -11.58
C ARG A 256 -12.24 -11.53 -10.38
N ASN A 257 -11.47 -12.51 -9.93
CA ASN A 257 -11.82 -13.30 -8.76
C ASN A 257 -11.95 -12.42 -7.52
N LEU A 258 -11.01 -11.49 -7.34
CA LEU A 258 -11.04 -10.54 -6.22
C LEU A 258 -12.22 -9.58 -6.29
N GLN A 259 -12.51 -8.98 -7.45
CA GLN A 259 -13.66 -8.10 -7.63
C GLN A 259 -14.97 -8.82 -7.35
N THR A 260 -15.17 -10.01 -7.94
CA THR A 260 -16.37 -10.82 -7.69
C THR A 260 -16.54 -11.11 -6.20
N HIS A 261 -15.45 -11.41 -5.51
CA HIS A 261 -15.47 -11.73 -4.09
C HIS A 261 -15.68 -10.51 -3.17
N LEU A 262 -15.20 -9.33 -3.59
CA LEU A 262 -15.38 -8.08 -2.83
C LEU A 262 -16.77 -7.46 -3.03
N THR A 263 -17.47 -7.80 -4.11
CA THR A 263 -18.80 -7.27 -4.43
C THR A 263 -19.94 -8.16 -3.95
N GLN A 264 -19.68 -9.40 -3.53
CA GLN A 264 -20.60 -10.30 -2.83
C GLN A 264 -20.56 -10.08 -1.31
#